data_fd51858f779ad4227b4947ea382d18a7
#
_entry.id   fd51858f779ad4227b4947ea382d18a7
#
_cell.length_a   1.000
_cell.length_b   1.000
_cell.length_c   1.000
_cell.angle_alpha   90.00
_cell.angle_beta   90.00
_cell.angle_gamma   90.00
#
_symmetry.space_group_name_H-M   'P 1'
#
loop_
_entity.id
_entity.type
_entity.pdbx_description
1 polymer ?
#
loop_
_entity_poly.entity_id
_entity_poly.type
_entity_poly.pdbx_seq_one_letter_code
_entity_poly.pdbx_strand_id
1 'polypeptide(L)'
;MVASETCALDLIEAEYIREVEPGEMIVFDKDGMTSMHPFEEQKISQCVFELIYFARPDSTVFSQQVYEKRKDFGRKLAREHAVEADIVIPVPDSGVPAAIGYAEESGIPFQMGLIRNHYIGRTFIEPQQSIRHFGVKIKLNVIRDVFAGKRVVVVDDSVVRGTTSRKIIKMIRNAGAKEVHMRVSAPPTSYPCYYGIDTPTRKELIASSHSIDEICKYITADTLGYLSIDGMRRVVGVEDGTCGNFCDACFNGDYPVKFPRLTDDDQLGLF
;
A
#
# COMPACT_ATOMS: atom_id res chain seq x y z
N MET A 1 16.96 17.89 -14.71
CA MET A 1 16.21 16.63 -14.82
C MET A 1 14.95 16.72 -14.00
N VAL A 2 13.86 16.08 -14.41
CA VAL A 2 12.62 15.93 -13.65
C VAL A 2 12.37 14.43 -13.47
N ALA A 3 11.98 14.02 -12.28
CA ALA A 3 11.67 12.63 -11.95
C ALA A 3 10.45 12.58 -11.03
N SER A 4 9.74 11.47 -11.01
CA SER A 4 8.59 11.24 -10.12
C SER A 4 9.00 10.98 -8.67
N GLU A 5 10.22 10.50 -8.45
CA GLU A 5 10.76 10.09 -7.14
C GLU A 5 12.23 10.43 -7.01
N THR A 6 12.68 10.71 -5.77
CA THR A 6 14.08 11.11 -5.50
C THR A 6 15.08 9.98 -5.77
N CYS A 7 14.68 8.72 -5.59
CA CYS A 7 15.56 7.57 -5.87
C CYS A 7 16.06 7.49 -7.34
N ALA A 8 15.34 8.12 -8.28
CA ALA A 8 15.80 8.22 -9.66
C ALA A 8 16.97 9.22 -9.82
N LEU A 9 17.05 10.22 -8.94
CA LEU A 9 18.14 11.20 -8.91
C LEU A 9 19.41 10.57 -8.31
N ASP A 10 19.25 9.75 -7.28
CA ASP A 10 20.36 9.03 -6.63
C ASP A 10 21.12 8.14 -7.61
N LEU A 11 20.41 7.47 -8.54
CA LEU A 11 21.02 6.59 -9.56
C LEU A 11 22.01 7.31 -10.50
N ILE A 12 21.86 8.61 -10.68
CA ILE A 12 22.70 9.43 -11.57
C ILE A 12 23.50 10.47 -10.80
N GLU A 13 23.57 10.34 -9.47
CA GLU A 13 24.27 11.27 -8.57
C GLU A 13 23.84 12.73 -8.76
N ALA A 14 22.53 12.95 -9.05
CA ALA A 14 21.97 14.28 -9.21
C ALA A 14 21.46 14.83 -7.87
N GLU A 15 21.70 16.13 -7.64
CA GLU A 15 21.20 16.81 -6.47
C GLU A 15 19.69 17.08 -6.57
N TYR A 16 18.93 16.72 -5.53
CA TYR A 16 17.54 17.07 -5.40
C TYR A 16 17.40 18.54 -4.99
N ILE A 17 16.74 19.35 -5.83
CA ILE A 17 16.57 20.77 -5.57
C ILE A 17 15.24 21.04 -4.86
N ARG A 18 14.11 20.63 -5.48
CA ARG A 18 12.77 20.84 -4.93
C ARG A 18 11.70 20.04 -5.68
N GLU A 19 10.52 19.96 -5.13
CA GLU A 19 9.32 19.51 -5.82
C GLU A 19 8.81 20.59 -6.80
N VAL A 20 8.07 20.16 -7.84
CA VAL A 20 7.28 21.04 -8.71
C VAL A 20 6.00 21.38 -7.98
N GLU A 21 5.63 22.67 -7.93
CA GLU A 21 4.43 23.11 -7.23
C GLU A 21 3.15 22.79 -8.01
N PRO A 22 2.01 22.60 -7.32
CA PRO A 22 0.73 22.41 -8.00
C PRO A 22 0.39 23.61 -8.92
N GLY A 23 0.09 23.34 -10.20
CA GLY A 23 -0.18 24.38 -11.19
C GLY A 23 1.05 25.07 -11.75
N GLU A 24 2.24 24.72 -11.30
CA GLU A 24 3.49 25.24 -11.84
C GLU A 24 3.81 24.64 -13.22
N MET A 25 4.25 25.48 -14.12
CA MET A 25 4.83 25.10 -15.40
C MET A 25 6.33 25.45 -15.43
N ILE A 26 7.17 24.43 -15.62
CA ILE A 26 8.62 24.61 -15.73
C ILE A 26 9.04 24.42 -17.19
N VAL A 27 9.75 25.42 -17.71
CA VAL A 27 10.35 25.36 -19.05
C VAL A 27 11.87 25.28 -18.91
N PHE A 28 12.45 24.29 -19.58
CA PHE A 28 13.90 24.16 -19.70
C PHE A 28 14.31 24.47 -21.13
N ASP A 29 15.19 25.44 -21.30
CA ASP A 29 15.75 25.80 -22.59
C ASP A 29 17.26 26.06 -22.49
N LYS A 30 17.87 26.59 -23.56
CA LYS A 30 19.31 26.92 -23.62
C LYS A 30 19.73 28.01 -22.60
N ASP A 31 18.80 28.83 -22.14
CA ASP A 31 19.03 29.95 -21.21
C ASP A 31 18.81 29.51 -19.74
N GLY A 32 18.34 28.27 -19.51
CA GLY A 32 18.19 27.68 -18.18
C GLY A 32 16.77 27.19 -17.87
N MET A 33 16.36 27.35 -16.60
CA MET A 33 15.07 26.93 -16.09
C MET A 33 14.21 28.16 -15.78
N THR A 34 13.02 28.20 -16.36
CA THR A 34 12.00 29.24 -16.08
C THR A 34 10.78 28.58 -15.45
N SER A 35 10.35 29.12 -14.28
CA SER A 35 9.13 28.71 -13.60
C SER A 35 8.03 29.73 -13.82
N MET A 36 6.81 29.26 -14.09
CA MET A 36 5.62 30.09 -14.32
C MET A 36 4.42 29.45 -13.64
N HIS A 37 3.46 30.26 -13.19
CA HIS A 37 2.19 29.82 -12.61
C HIS A 37 1.02 30.30 -13.49
N PRO A 38 0.78 29.67 -14.65
CA PRO A 38 -0.25 30.09 -15.59
C PRO A 38 -1.67 29.70 -15.18
N PHE A 39 -1.82 28.87 -14.15
CA PHE A 39 -3.10 28.36 -13.65
C PHE A 39 -3.45 28.97 -12.31
N GLU A 40 -4.74 29.07 -12.03
CA GLU A 40 -5.19 29.46 -10.69
C GLU A 40 -4.72 28.43 -9.65
N GLU A 41 -4.39 28.91 -8.46
CA GLU A 41 -3.97 28.06 -7.35
C GLU A 41 -5.08 27.06 -7.00
N GLN A 42 -4.74 25.80 -6.96
CA GLN A 42 -5.65 24.71 -6.63
C GLN A 42 -5.29 24.11 -5.27
N LYS A 43 -6.31 23.54 -4.60
CA LYS A 43 -6.07 22.80 -3.35
C LYS A 43 -5.13 21.62 -3.62
N ILE A 44 -4.06 21.54 -2.84
CA ILE A 44 -3.13 20.41 -2.86
C ILE A 44 -3.89 19.13 -2.47
N SER A 45 -3.72 18.06 -3.24
CA SER A 45 -4.33 16.75 -2.97
C SER A 45 -3.38 15.63 -3.39
N GLN A 46 -2.31 15.46 -2.61
CA GLN A 46 -1.26 14.47 -2.81
C GLN A 46 -1.78 13.06 -2.57
N CYS A 47 -1.44 12.11 -3.42
CA CYS A 47 -1.90 10.73 -3.26
C CYS A 47 -1.26 10.07 -2.04
N VAL A 48 -2.04 9.75 -1.00
CA VAL A 48 -1.52 9.06 0.19
C VAL A 48 -1.01 7.65 -0.13
N PHE A 49 -1.50 7.02 -1.19
CA PHE A 49 -1.12 5.67 -1.60
C PHE A 49 0.35 5.58 -2.08
N GLU A 50 0.95 6.72 -2.46
CA GLU A 50 2.39 6.79 -2.71
C GLU A 50 3.19 6.43 -1.45
N LEU A 51 2.80 6.96 -0.29
CA LEU A 51 3.45 6.65 0.98
C LEU A 51 3.15 5.22 1.45
N ILE A 52 2.01 4.64 1.06
CA ILE A 52 1.62 3.27 1.44
C ILE A 52 2.33 2.22 0.57
N TYR A 53 2.33 2.39 -0.76
CA TYR A 53 2.73 1.33 -1.69
C TYR A 53 3.57 1.78 -2.88
N PHE A 54 3.15 2.83 -3.65
CA PHE A 54 3.70 3.08 -4.98
C PHE A 54 5.13 3.58 -4.98
N ALA A 55 5.44 4.60 -4.18
CA ALA A 55 6.79 5.14 -4.10
C ALA A 55 7.78 4.08 -3.56
N ARG A 56 9.01 4.14 -4.01
CA ARG A 56 10.05 3.26 -3.47
C ARG A 56 10.36 3.65 -2.02
N PRO A 57 10.67 2.68 -1.14
CA PRO A 57 10.96 2.97 0.27
C PRO A 57 12.13 3.92 0.49
N ASP A 58 13.11 3.93 -0.41
CA ASP A 58 14.30 4.77 -0.38
C ASP A 58 14.06 6.19 -0.91
N SER A 59 12.85 6.51 -1.37
CA SER A 59 12.47 7.85 -1.85
C SER A 59 11.98 8.77 -0.74
N THR A 60 12.14 10.07 -0.99
CA THR A 60 11.41 11.15 -0.33
C THR A 60 10.31 11.64 -1.25
N VAL A 61 9.06 11.63 -0.81
CA VAL A 61 7.86 12.05 -1.56
C VAL A 61 7.04 12.95 -0.66
N PHE A 62 6.57 14.08 -1.19
CA PHE A 62 5.81 15.08 -0.41
C PHE A 62 6.56 15.55 0.84
N SER A 63 7.87 15.74 0.70
CA SER A 63 8.79 16.09 1.79
C SER A 63 8.81 15.06 2.94
N GLN A 64 8.35 13.83 2.70
CA GLN A 64 8.30 12.75 3.68
C GLN A 64 9.11 11.54 3.20
N GLN A 65 9.91 10.98 4.09
CA GLN A 65 10.70 9.78 3.82
C GLN A 65 9.80 8.55 3.85
N VAL A 66 9.66 7.86 2.71
CA VAL A 66 8.67 6.78 2.50
C VAL A 66 8.89 5.60 3.46
N TYR A 67 10.14 5.17 3.66
CA TYR A 67 10.47 4.05 4.55
C TYR A 67 9.99 4.29 5.98
N GLU A 68 10.30 5.47 6.54
CA GLU A 68 9.91 5.82 7.91
C GLU A 68 8.38 5.94 8.05
N LYS A 69 7.70 6.52 7.04
CA LYS A 69 6.23 6.59 7.06
C LYS A 69 5.59 5.21 7.05
N ARG A 70 6.11 4.26 6.28
CA ARG A 70 5.61 2.88 6.31
C ARG A 70 5.85 2.20 7.66
N LYS A 71 6.99 2.47 8.32
CA LYS A 71 7.22 2.01 9.69
C LYS A 71 6.20 2.63 10.66
N ASP A 72 5.93 3.93 10.54
CA ASP A 72 4.96 4.62 11.38
C ASP A 72 3.54 4.09 11.18
N PHE A 73 3.13 3.75 9.95
CA PHE A 73 1.88 3.03 9.71
C PHE A 73 1.85 1.70 10.46
N GLY A 74 2.95 0.95 10.44
CA GLY A 74 3.08 -0.31 11.18
C GLY A 74 2.98 -0.13 12.70
N ARG A 75 3.67 0.87 13.28
CA ARG A 75 3.58 1.21 14.72
C ARG A 75 2.15 1.60 15.10
N LYS A 76 1.51 2.43 14.29
CA LYS A 76 0.12 2.85 14.52
C LYS A 76 -0.84 1.66 14.44
N LEU A 77 -0.65 0.78 13.46
CA LEU A 77 -1.44 -0.44 13.28
C LEU A 77 -1.31 -1.38 14.51
N ALA A 78 -0.11 -1.51 15.09
CA ALA A 78 0.11 -2.31 16.30
C ALA A 78 -0.67 -1.76 17.50
N ARG A 79 -0.75 -0.43 17.64
CA ARG A 79 -1.54 0.23 18.70
C ARG A 79 -3.05 0.03 18.50
N GLU A 80 -3.54 0.02 17.26
CA GLU A 80 -4.96 -0.15 16.95
C GLU A 80 -5.41 -1.60 17.01
N HIS A 81 -4.53 -2.54 16.63
CA HIS A 81 -4.84 -3.95 16.47
C HIS A 81 -3.78 -4.86 17.09
N ALA A 82 -3.53 -4.65 18.38
CA ALA A 82 -2.67 -5.53 19.15
C ALA A 82 -3.22 -6.96 19.17
N VAL A 83 -2.32 -7.96 19.20
CA VAL A 83 -2.67 -9.36 19.30
C VAL A 83 -1.51 -10.13 19.94
N GLU A 84 -1.82 -11.17 20.70
CA GLU A 84 -0.79 -12.09 21.20
C GLU A 84 -0.28 -12.99 20.09
N ALA A 85 1.00 -12.91 19.79
CA ALA A 85 1.65 -13.72 18.78
C ALA A 85 3.12 -13.96 19.11
N ASP A 86 3.73 -14.92 18.42
CA ASP A 86 5.11 -15.34 18.67
C ASP A 86 6.09 -14.69 17.68
N ILE A 87 5.60 -14.29 16.51
CA ILE A 87 6.40 -13.63 15.47
C ILE A 87 5.56 -12.67 14.63
N VAL A 88 6.23 -11.62 14.10
CA VAL A 88 5.72 -10.73 13.05
C VAL A 88 6.48 -11.03 11.77
N ILE A 89 5.77 -11.23 10.67
CA ILE A 89 6.36 -11.41 9.33
C ILE A 89 5.77 -10.42 8.33
N PRO A 90 6.55 -9.95 7.35
CA PRO A 90 6.04 -9.14 6.24
C PRO A 90 5.49 -10.00 5.11
N VAL A 91 4.59 -9.43 4.33
CA VAL A 91 4.42 -9.82 2.92
C VAL A 91 5.47 -9.04 2.11
N PRO A 92 6.49 -9.71 1.56
CA PRO A 92 7.57 -9.02 0.87
C PRO A 92 7.12 -8.55 -0.53
N ASP A 93 7.68 -7.42 -1.07
CA ASP A 93 8.66 -6.55 -0.41
C ASP A 93 7.97 -5.37 0.30
N SER A 94 6.76 -5.03 -0.11
CA SER A 94 6.03 -3.81 0.28
C SER A 94 5.66 -3.74 1.77
N GLY A 95 5.31 -4.88 2.36
CA GLY A 95 4.96 -4.97 3.78
C GLY A 95 6.15 -4.91 4.76
N VAL A 96 7.39 -4.95 4.26
CA VAL A 96 8.58 -5.06 5.14
C VAL A 96 8.71 -3.90 6.11
N PRO A 97 8.68 -2.61 5.70
CA PRO A 97 8.84 -1.52 6.64
C PRO A 97 7.70 -1.46 7.67
N ALA A 98 6.46 -1.70 7.24
CA ALA A 98 5.31 -1.71 8.15
C ALA A 98 5.40 -2.86 9.17
N ALA A 99 5.86 -4.04 8.76
CA ALA A 99 6.07 -5.17 9.67
C ALA A 99 7.18 -4.89 10.70
N ILE A 100 8.25 -4.20 10.29
CA ILE A 100 9.29 -3.74 11.23
C ILE A 100 8.68 -2.78 12.25
N GLY A 101 7.92 -1.77 11.80
CA GLY A 101 7.25 -0.82 12.70
C GLY A 101 6.25 -1.49 13.63
N TYR A 102 5.48 -2.47 13.14
CA TYR A 102 4.57 -3.28 13.98
C TYR A 102 5.32 -4.07 15.05
N ALA A 103 6.43 -4.71 14.68
CA ALA A 103 7.25 -5.49 15.59
C ALA A 103 7.91 -4.61 16.67
N GLU A 104 8.46 -3.45 16.28
CA GLU A 104 9.05 -2.49 17.21
C GLU A 104 8.03 -2.01 18.26
N GLU A 105 6.81 -1.70 17.86
CA GLU A 105 5.77 -1.20 18.76
C GLU A 105 5.17 -2.30 19.65
N SER A 106 4.92 -3.49 19.08
CA SER A 106 4.29 -4.60 19.81
C SER A 106 5.26 -5.38 20.70
N GLY A 107 6.57 -5.24 20.47
CA GLY A 107 7.60 -6.05 21.12
C GLY A 107 7.66 -7.52 20.63
N ILE A 108 6.85 -7.88 19.63
CA ILE A 108 6.86 -9.22 19.04
C ILE A 108 8.02 -9.34 18.05
N PRO A 109 8.85 -10.42 18.12
CA PRO A 109 10.01 -10.57 17.24
C PRO A 109 9.67 -10.55 15.75
N PHE A 110 10.40 -9.73 14.98
CA PHE A 110 10.32 -9.71 13.51
C PHE A 110 11.11 -10.87 12.91
N GLN A 111 10.55 -11.55 11.92
CA GLN A 111 11.24 -12.56 11.11
C GLN A 111 10.83 -12.52 9.65
N MET A 112 11.76 -12.85 8.75
CA MET A 112 11.43 -13.09 7.34
C MET A 112 10.89 -14.51 7.19
N GLY A 113 9.58 -14.67 7.18
CA GLY A 113 8.92 -15.97 6.98
C GLY A 113 8.59 -16.28 5.53
N LEU A 114 8.47 -15.23 4.70
CA LEU A 114 8.20 -15.31 3.27
C LEU A 114 9.35 -14.72 2.49
N ILE A 115 9.77 -15.39 1.42
CA ILE A 115 10.81 -14.92 0.51
C ILE A 115 10.23 -14.76 -0.88
N ARG A 116 10.49 -13.60 -1.50
CA ARG A 116 10.13 -13.35 -2.89
C ARG A 116 11.17 -13.97 -3.83
N ASN A 117 10.69 -14.66 -4.86
CA ASN A 117 11.54 -15.13 -5.94
C ASN A 117 11.81 -13.99 -6.93
N HIS A 118 13.03 -13.45 -6.90
CA HIS A 118 13.43 -12.33 -7.76
C HIS A 118 13.62 -12.70 -9.24
N TYR A 119 13.73 -14.00 -9.56
CA TYR A 119 13.88 -14.48 -10.94
C TYR A 119 12.58 -14.47 -11.74
N ILE A 120 11.44 -14.20 -11.09
CA ILE A 120 10.14 -14.19 -11.72
C ILE A 120 9.62 -12.75 -11.80
N GLY A 121 9.49 -12.25 -13.03
CA GLY A 121 8.96 -10.92 -13.33
C GLY A 121 7.48 -10.73 -12.93
N ARG A 122 6.92 -9.56 -13.23
CA ARG A 122 5.51 -9.23 -12.97
C ARG A 122 4.59 -10.14 -13.80
N THR A 123 3.88 -11.08 -13.15
CA THR A 123 2.93 -12.02 -13.78
C THR A 123 1.55 -11.40 -14.03
N PHE A 124 1.36 -10.09 -13.86
CA PHE A 124 0.09 -9.39 -14.13
C PHE A 124 -0.25 -9.29 -15.62
N ILE A 125 0.71 -9.54 -16.51
CA ILE A 125 0.59 -9.40 -17.98
C ILE A 125 0.15 -10.72 -18.64
N GLU A 126 0.02 -11.81 -17.90
CA GLU A 126 -0.34 -13.12 -18.46
C GLU A 126 -1.86 -13.30 -18.61
N PRO A 127 -2.38 -13.61 -19.82
CA PRO A 127 -3.81 -13.61 -20.13
C PRO A 127 -4.60 -14.75 -19.47
N GLN A 128 -3.98 -15.87 -19.08
CA GLN A 128 -4.68 -17.06 -18.60
C GLN A 128 -4.80 -17.14 -17.09
N GLN A 129 -6.01 -17.39 -16.59
CA GLN A 129 -6.33 -17.49 -15.16
C GLN A 129 -5.61 -18.64 -14.44
N SER A 130 -5.34 -19.75 -15.12
CA SER A 130 -4.57 -20.88 -14.60
C SER A 130 -3.11 -20.55 -14.33
N ILE A 131 -2.49 -19.72 -15.18
CA ILE A 131 -1.10 -19.26 -15.03
C ILE A 131 -0.99 -18.25 -13.88
N ARG A 132 -2.02 -17.40 -13.68
CA ARG A 132 -2.09 -16.50 -12.49
C ARG A 132 -2.16 -17.26 -11.17
N HIS A 133 -2.81 -18.43 -11.12
CA HIS A 133 -2.85 -19.30 -9.94
C HIS A 133 -1.48 -19.92 -9.62
N PHE A 134 -0.75 -20.31 -10.65
CA PHE A 134 0.62 -20.84 -10.53
C PHE A 134 1.60 -19.72 -10.15
N GLY A 135 1.41 -18.51 -10.69
CA GLY A 135 2.28 -17.35 -10.52
C GLY A 135 2.49 -16.90 -9.07
N VAL A 136 1.49 -17.01 -8.17
CA VAL A 136 1.69 -16.65 -6.75
C VAL A 136 2.54 -17.69 -6.01
N LYS A 137 2.36 -18.99 -6.31
CA LYS A 137 3.21 -20.07 -5.75
C LYS A 137 4.68 -19.96 -6.16
N ILE A 138 4.94 -19.38 -7.33
CA ILE A 138 6.30 -19.21 -7.84
C ILE A 138 6.93 -17.92 -7.30
N LYS A 139 6.11 -16.90 -7.00
CA LYS A 139 6.60 -15.60 -6.53
C LYS A 139 7.00 -15.56 -5.06
N LEU A 140 6.32 -16.30 -4.21
CA LEU A 140 6.56 -16.31 -2.77
C LEU A 140 6.81 -17.74 -2.29
N ASN A 141 7.81 -17.90 -1.46
CA ASN A 141 8.13 -19.17 -0.81
C ASN A 141 8.15 -19.00 0.70
N VAL A 142 7.75 -20.05 1.45
CA VAL A 142 7.73 -20.06 2.91
C VAL A 142 9.00 -20.68 3.48
N ILE A 143 9.53 -20.11 4.53
CA ILE A 143 10.59 -20.72 5.36
C ILE A 143 9.89 -21.52 6.44
N ARG A 144 9.74 -22.84 6.24
CA ARG A 144 8.86 -23.70 7.07
C ARG A 144 9.19 -23.66 8.55
N ASP A 145 10.46 -23.70 8.92
CA ASP A 145 10.92 -23.74 10.31
C ASP A 145 10.55 -22.48 11.11
N VAL A 146 10.26 -21.37 10.42
CA VAL A 146 9.80 -20.13 11.02
C VAL A 146 8.40 -20.27 11.59
N PHE A 147 7.55 -21.13 11.02
CA PHE A 147 6.10 -21.16 11.29
C PHE A 147 5.65 -22.27 12.24
N ALA A 148 6.43 -23.34 12.37
CA ALA A 148 6.00 -24.56 13.05
C ALA A 148 5.52 -24.28 14.50
N GLY A 149 4.22 -24.51 14.75
CA GLY A 149 3.56 -24.34 16.05
C GLY A 149 3.37 -22.90 16.53
N LYS A 150 3.70 -21.88 15.73
CA LYS A 150 3.67 -20.48 16.13
C LYS A 150 2.36 -19.77 15.79
N ARG A 151 2.02 -18.76 16.60
CA ARG A 151 1.03 -17.72 16.30
C ARG A 151 1.75 -16.61 15.52
N VAL A 152 1.24 -16.24 14.36
CA VAL A 152 1.93 -15.39 13.39
C VAL A 152 1.12 -14.14 13.08
N VAL A 153 1.72 -12.97 13.22
CA VAL A 153 1.21 -11.74 12.64
C VAL A 153 1.80 -11.57 11.25
N VAL A 154 0.94 -11.49 10.24
CA VAL A 154 1.30 -11.22 8.85
C VAL A 154 0.95 -9.78 8.51
N VAL A 155 1.95 -8.97 8.18
CA VAL A 155 1.74 -7.56 7.84
C VAL A 155 1.87 -7.35 6.33
N ASP A 156 0.84 -6.77 5.72
CA ASP A 156 0.81 -6.36 4.30
C ASP A 156 0.48 -4.88 4.18
N ASP A 157 0.76 -4.28 3.02
CA ASP A 157 0.45 -2.88 2.76
C ASP A 157 -1.05 -2.65 2.51
N SER A 158 -1.68 -3.51 1.71
CA SER A 158 -3.07 -3.36 1.27
C SER A 158 -3.71 -4.70 0.88
N VAL A 159 -5.04 -4.78 0.94
CA VAL A 159 -5.83 -5.92 0.43
C VAL A 159 -6.85 -5.40 -0.57
N VAL A 160 -6.68 -5.76 -1.84
CA VAL A 160 -7.54 -5.31 -2.94
C VAL A 160 -8.63 -6.33 -3.23
N ARG A 161 -8.28 -7.52 -3.77
CA ARG A 161 -9.22 -8.62 -4.09
C ARG A 161 -9.24 -9.73 -3.04
N GLY A 162 -8.32 -9.72 -2.09
CA GLY A 162 -8.16 -10.75 -1.06
C GLY A 162 -7.64 -12.12 -1.55
N THR A 163 -7.56 -12.34 -2.86
CA THR A 163 -7.11 -13.63 -3.43
C THR A 163 -5.65 -13.95 -3.13
N THR A 164 -4.78 -12.96 -3.14
CA THR A 164 -3.36 -13.10 -2.79
C THR A 164 -3.20 -13.37 -1.30
N SER A 165 -3.84 -12.59 -0.44
CA SER A 165 -3.81 -12.75 1.02
C SER A 165 -4.31 -14.13 1.43
N ARG A 166 -5.41 -14.63 0.82
CA ARG A 166 -5.92 -15.99 1.05
C ARG A 166 -4.89 -17.08 0.72
N LYS A 167 -4.15 -16.92 -0.38
CA LYS A 167 -3.09 -17.88 -0.77
C LYS A 167 -1.93 -17.85 0.21
N ILE A 168 -1.49 -16.65 0.61
CA ILE A 168 -0.41 -16.45 1.58
C ILE A 168 -0.77 -17.11 2.91
N ILE A 169 -1.95 -16.84 3.44
CA ILE A 169 -2.40 -17.42 4.72
C ILE A 169 -2.45 -18.95 4.64
N LYS A 170 -2.97 -19.52 3.52
CA LYS A 170 -2.93 -20.96 3.32
C LYS A 170 -1.52 -21.55 3.26
N MET A 171 -0.57 -20.84 2.63
CA MET A 171 0.83 -21.27 2.59
C MET A 171 1.45 -21.29 3.99
N ILE A 172 1.19 -20.27 4.82
CA ILE A 172 1.66 -20.15 6.19
C ILE A 172 1.07 -21.26 7.08
N ARG A 173 -0.25 -21.51 6.97
CA ARG A 173 -0.90 -22.63 7.69
C ARG A 173 -0.33 -23.98 7.30
N ASN A 174 -0.11 -24.22 6.00
CA ASN A 174 0.49 -25.45 5.50
C ASN A 174 1.96 -25.62 5.94
N ALA A 175 2.63 -24.53 6.35
CA ALA A 175 3.95 -24.56 6.96
C ALA A 175 3.93 -24.84 8.47
N GLY A 176 2.73 -25.04 9.05
CA GLY A 176 2.56 -25.46 10.44
C GLY A 176 2.26 -24.32 11.44
N ALA A 177 1.87 -23.12 10.97
CA ALA A 177 1.42 -22.06 11.86
C ALA A 177 0.15 -22.48 12.63
N LYS A 178 0.14 -22.20 13.94
CA LYS A 178 -0.99 -22.47 14.84
C LYS A 178 -2.13 -21.47 14.63
N GLU A 179 -1.77 -20.18 14.55
CA GLU A 179 -2.67 -19.06 14.31
C GLU A 179 -2.05 -18.09 13.32
N VAL A 180 -2.89 -17.42 12.51
CA VAL A 180 -2.46 -16.43 11.51
C VAL A 180 -3.32 -15.19 11.60
N HIS A 181 -2.74 -14.11 12.07
CA HIS A 181 -3.38 -12.82 12.26
C HIS A 181 -2.93 -11.86 11.16
N MET A 182 -3.87 -11.48 10.27
CA MET A 182 -3.56 -10.53 9.20
C MET A 182 -3.67 -9.09 9.69
N ARG A 183 -2.68 -8.27 9.36
CA ARG A 183 -2.62 -6.84 9.67
C ARG A 183 -2.30 -6.07 8.39
N VAL A 184 -3.11 -5.07 8.06
CA VAL A 184 -2.98 -4.29 6.83
C VAL A 184 -2.66 -2.85 7.20
N SER A 185 -1.51 -2.34 6.74
CA SER A 185 -1.00 -1.02 7.11
C SER A 185 -1.67 0.15 6.35
N ALA A 186 -2.77 -0.12 5.68
CA ALA A 186 -3.68 0.86 5.09
C ALA A 186 -5.12 0.60 5.50
N PRO A 187 -6.03 1.57 5.34
CA PRO A 187 -7.47 1.35 5.45
C PRO A 187 -8.02 0.41 4.38
N PRO A 188 -9.24 -0.14 4.54
CA PRO A 188 -9.89 -0.93 3.51
C PRO A 188 -10.08 -0.14 2.22
N THR A 189 -9.55 -0.64 1.10
CA THR A 189 -9.72 -0.03 -0.23
C THR A 189 -11.11 -0.36 -0.76
N SER A 190 -12.02 0.61 -0.67
CA SER A 190 -13.46 0.45 -0.97
C SER A 190 -13.89 1.14 -2.26
N TYR A 191 -13.05 2.02 -2.80
CA TYR A 191 -13.37 2.83 -3.98
C TYR A 191 -12.22 2.80 -5.00
N PRO A 192 -12.52 2.80 -6.32
CA PRO A 192 -11.49 2.86 -7.36
C PRO A 192 -10.79 4.21 -7.38
N CYS A 193 -9.60 4.29 -7.95
CA CYS A 193 -8.92 5.53 -8.25
C CYS A 193 -9.32 6.03 -9.64
N TYR A 194 -9.52 7.37 -9.78
CA TYR A 194 -9.78 8.02 -11.06
C TYR A 194 -8.64 8.97 -11.50
N TYR A 195 -7.50 8.95 -10.79
CA TYR A 195 -6.40 9.90 -10.97
C TYR A 195 -5.09 9.29 -11.44
N GLY A 196 -5.10 8.04 -11.88
CA GLY A 196 -3.92 7.43 -12.50
C GLY A 196 -3.41 6.15 -11.83
N ILE A 197 -3.93 5.78 -10.66
CA ILE A 197 -3.64 4.46 -10.10
C ILE A 197 -4.55 3.42 -10.76
N ASP A 198 -3.96 2.41 -11.38
CA ASP A 198 -4.69 1.27 -11.95
C ASP A 198 -5.28 0.41 -10.83
N THR A 199 -6.47 0.80 -10.39
CA THR A 199 -7.27 0.01 -9.46
C THR A 199 -8.34 -0.78 -10.21
N PRO A 200 -8.69 -1.98 -9.75
CA PRO A 200 -9.77 -2.73 -10.34
C PRO A 200 -11.12 -2.01 -10.18
N THR A 201 -12.10 -2.44 -10.96
CA THR A 201 -13.47 -1.93 -10.83
C THR A 201 -13.98 -2.09 -9.39
N ARG A 202 -14.90 -1.23 -8.95
CA ARG A 202 -15.45 -1.27 -7.60
C ARG A 202 -15.96 -2.66 -7.21
N LYS A 203 -16.55 -3.41 -8.14
CA LYS A 203 -17.06 -4.77 -7.92
C LYS A 203 -15.95 -5.79 -7.57
N GLU A 204 -14.72 -5.51 -7.98
CA GLU A 204 -13.57 -6.37 -7.69
C GLU A 204 -12.84 -6.00 -6.39
N LEU A 205 -13.14 -4.83 -5.82
CA LEU A 205 -12.62 -4.42 -4.51
C LEU A 205 -13.38 -5.17 -3.42
N ILE A 206 -12.72 -6.08 -2.71
CA ILE A 206 -13.40 -6.92 -1.72
C ILE A 206 -14.05 -6.09 -0.61
N ALA A 207 -13.41 -4.99 -0.20
CA ALA A 207 -13.91 -4.09 0.84
C ALA A 207 -15.06 -3.18 0.37
N SER A 208 -15.42 -3.19 -0.93
CA SER A 208 -16.57 -2.44 -1.44
C SER A 208 -17.92 -3.12 -1.11
N SER A 209 -17.89 -4.42 -0.85
CA SER A 209 -19.10 -5.26 -0.71
C SER A 209 -19.10 -6.20 0.49
N HIS A 210 -17.96 -6.37 1.16
CA HIS A 210 -17.82 -7.27 2.31
C HIS A 210 -17.33 -6.52 3.54
N SER A 211 -17.85 -6.89 4.69
CA SER A 211 -17.37 -6.43 6.00
C SER A 211 -15.97 -7.02 6.30
N ILE A 212 -15.26 -6.41 7.27
CA ILE A 212 -13.95 -6.90 7.72
C ILE A 212 -14.02 -8.36 8.18
N ASP A 213 -15.09 -8.75 8.88
CA ASP A 213 -15.31 -10.12 9.34
C ASP A 213 -15.51 -11.12 8.18
N GLU A 214 -16.23 -10.71 7.14
CA GLU A 214 -16.42 -11.53 5.93
C GLU A 214 -15.11 -11.66 5.16
N ILE A 215 -14.33 -10.58 5.04
CA ILE A 215 -13.00 -10.60 4.43
C ILE A 215 -12.08 -11.53 5.23
N CYS A 216 -12.07 -11.43 6.57
CA CYS A 216 -11.30 -12.30 7.45
C CYS A 216 -11.61 -13.78 7.19
N LYS A 217 -12.88 -14.14 7.14
CA LYS A 217 -13.34 -15.50 6.82
C LYS A 217 -12.92 -15.92 5.41
N TYR A 218 -13.06 -15.04 4.42
CA TYR A 218 -12.68 -15.33 3.03
C TYR A 218 -11.18 -15.62 2.89
N ILE A 219 -10.33 -14.81 3.52
CA ILE A 219 -8.88 -15.02 3.48
C ILE A 219 -8.41 -16.15 4.40
N THR A 220 -9.29 -16.68 5.25
CA THR A 220 -9.02 -17.76 6.23
C THR A 220 -8.04 -17.38 7.34
N ALA A 221 -8.00 -16.11 7.73
CA ALA A 221 -7.23 -15.64 8.89
C ALA A 221 -8.00 -15.86 10.20
N ASP A 222 -7.30 -15.94 11.33
CA ASP A 222 -7.94 -16.00 12.65
C ASP A 222 -8.43 -14.62 13.06
N THR A 223 -7.70 -13.56 12.74
CA THR A 223 -8.12 -12.17 12.88
C THR A 223 -7.63 -11.32 11.73
N LEU A 224 -8.34 -10.23 11.42
CA LEU A 224 -7.99 -9.24 10.42
C LEU A 224 -8.10 -7.84 11.04
N GLY A 225 -7.07 -7.02 10.90
CA GLY A 225 -7.07 -5.62 11.32
C GLY A 225 -6.50 -4.73 10.22
N TYR A 226 -7.21 -3.66 9.91
CA TYR A 226 -6.78 -2.60 9.00
C TYR A 226 -6.41 -1.35 9.79
N LEU A 227 -5.41 -0.63 9.36
CA LEU A 227 -5.15 0.70 9.89
C LEU A 227 -6.39 1.59 9.67
N SER A 228 -6.80 2.33 10.69
CA SER A 228 -7.92 3.26 10.55
C SER A 228 -7.56 4.45 9.63
N ILE A 229 -8.55 5.06 8.99
CA ILE A 229 -8.35 6.28 8.18
C ILE A 229 -7.75 7.39 9.06
N ASP A 230 -8.24 7.56 10.28
CA ASP A 230 -7.71 8.57 11.22
C ASP A 230 -6.28 8.24 11.64
N GLY A 231 -5.98 6.96 11.87
CA GLY A 231 -4.62 6.51 12.17
C GLY A 231 -3.65 6.80 11.03
N MET A 232 -4.05 6.52 9.79
CA MET A 232 -3.29 6.84 8.60
C MET A 232 -3.05 8.34 8.46
N ARG A 233 -4.11 9.16 8.57
CA ARG A 233 -4.03 10.62 8.48
C ARG A 233 -3.07 11.22 9.50
N ARG A 234 -3.14 10.79 10.75
CA ARG A 234 -2.21 11.24 11.81
C ARG A 234 -0.76 10.93 11.51
N VAL A 235 -0.47 9.76 10.94
CA VAL A 235 0.90 9.39 10.55
C VAL A 235 1.45 10.30 9.46
N VAL A 236 0.63 10.76 8.52
CA VAL A 236 1.08 11.70 7.49
C VAL A 236 1.02 13.17 7.93
N GLY A 237 0.72 13.45 9.20
CA GLY A 237 0.77 14.78 9.78
C GLY A 237 -0.55 15.56 9.72
N VAL A 238 -1.69 14.86 9.62
CA VAL A 238 -3.04 15.47 9.63
C VAL A 238 -3.73 15.13 10.94
N GLU A 239 -3.97 16.13 11.78
CA GLU A 239 -4.52 15.94 13.14
C GLU A 239 -5.99 16.39 13.29
N ASP A 240 -6.51 17.16 12.35
CA ASP A 240 -7.83 17.84 12.45
C ASP A 240 -9.03 16.99 11.97
N GLY A 241 -8.80 15.70 11.66
CA GLY A 241 -9.84 14.80 11.15
C GLY A 241 -10.19 15.00 9.66
N THR A 242 -9.56 15.96 8.97
CA THR A 242 -9.67 16.16 7.53
C THR A 242 -8.72 15.24 6.77
N CYS A 243 -8.63 15.35 5.44
CA CYS A 243 -7.57 14.72 4.65
C CYS A 243 -6.33 15.62 4.50
N GLY A 244 -6.36 16.86 5.05
CA GLY A 244 -5.28 17.83 4.87
C GLY A 244 -4.97 18.09 3.39
N ASN A 245 -3.71 17.95 3.02
CA ASN A 245 -3.23 18.06 1.64
C ASN A 245 -3.17 16.70 0.90
N PHE A 246 -3.82 15.67 1.44
CA PHE A 246 -3.80 14.34 0.84
C PHE A 246 -5.12 13.95 0.18
N CYS A 247 -5.03 13.14 -0.87
CA CYS A 247 -6.13 12.39 -1.44
C CYS A 247 -6.13 10.99 -0.85
N ASP A 248 -7.21 10.62 -0.18
CA ASP A 248 -7.46 9.29 0.38
C ASP A 248 -8.80 8.69 -0.11
N ALA A 249 -9.24 9.16 -1.28
CA ALA A 249 -10.52 8.82 -1.89
C ALA A 249 -10.72 7.30 -2.12
N CYS A 250 -9.65 6.55 -2.34
CA CYS A 250 -9.73 5.09 -2.47
C CYS A 250 -10.22 4.39 -1.19
N PHE A 251 -10.19 5.05 -0.05
CA PHE A 251 -10.66 4.52 1.23
C PHE A 251 -12.05 5.06 1.62
N ASN A 252 -12.34 6.35 1.39
CA ASN A 252 -13.54 7.02 1.88
C ASN A 252 -14.53 7.43 0.76
N GLY A 253 -14.10 7.46 -0.51
CA GLY A 253 -14.95 7.88 -1.64
C GLY A 253 -15.09 9.40 -1.81
N ASP A 254 -14.32 10.19 -1.04
CA ASP A 254 -14.34 11.65 -1.15
C ASP A 254 -13.25 12.12 -2.12
N TYR A 255 -13.65 12.29 -3.38
CA TYR A 255 -12.73 12.66 -4.45
C TYR A 255 -12.48 14.16 -4.48
N PRO A 256 -11.21 14.62 -4.56
CA PRO A 256 -10.86 16.04 -4.64
C PRO A 256 -11.51 16.79 -5.80
N VAL A 257 -11.65 16.12 -6.94
CA VAL A 257 -12.37 16.64 -8.12
C VAL A 257 -13.72 15.95 -8.19
N LYS A 258 -14.80 16.73 -8.19
CA LYS A 258 -16.15 16.21 -8.33
C LYS A 258 -16.38 15.74 -9.76
N PHE A 259 -16.66 14.46 -9.92
CA PHE A 259 -17.11 13.92 -11.20
C PHE A 259 -18.61 14.21 -11.39
N PRO A 260 -19.08 14.46 -12.62
CA PRO A 260 -20.50 14.30 -12.93
C PRO A 260 -20.89 12.88 -12.47
N ARG A 261 -22.08 12.74 -11.85
CA ARG A 261 -22.54 11.42 -11.33
C ARG A 261 -22.48 10.41 -12.48
N LEU A 262 -21.41 9.66 -12.53
CA LEU A 262 -21.31 8.48 -13.38
C LEU A 262 -22.22 7.43 -12.74
N THR A 263 -23.18 6.93 -13.48
CA THR A 263 -23.94 5.75 -13.09
C THR A 263 -22.98 4.55 -13.06
N ASP A 264 -23.30 3.50 -12.34
CA ASP A 264 -22.42 2.31 -12.19
C ASP A 264 -22.05 1.64 -13.55
N ASP A 265 -22.75 2.00 -14.64
CA ASP A 265 -22.49 1.54 -16.00
C ASP A 265 -21.53 2.44 -16.82
N ASP A 266 -21.24 3.65 -16.33
CA ASP A 266 -20.41 4.64 -17.03
C ASP A 266 -18.90 4.55 -16.71
N GLN A 267 -18.42 3.46 -16.16
CA GLN A 267 -16.99 3.17 -16.19
C GLN A 267 -16.59 2.95 -17.67
N LEU A 268 -16.37 4.04 -18.36
CA LEU A 268 -15.69 4.03 -19.64
C LEU A 268 -14.37 3.29 -19.43
N GLY A 269 -14.27 2.13 -20.06
CA GLY A 269 -13.01 1.45 -20.25
C GLY A 269 -12.08 2.42 -20.97
N LEU A 270 -11.31 3.17 -20.19
CA LEU A 270 -10.10 3.84 -20.65
C LEU A 270 -9.07 2.71 -20.80
N PHE A 271 -8.98 2.25 -22.06
CA PHE A 271 -8.14 1.23 -22.71
C PHE A 271 -8.83 -0.09 -23.00
#